data_e1fbdea9c0fbf6064ff56efea2ae5b25
#
_entry.id   e1fbdea9c0fbf6064ff56efea2ae5b25
#
_cell.length_a   1.000
_cell.length_b   1.000
_cell.length_c   1.000
_cell.angle_alpha   90.00
_cell.angle_beta   90.00
_cell.angle_gamma   90.00
#
_symmetry.space_group_name_H-M   'P 1'
#
loop_
_entity.id
_entity.type
_entity.pdbx_description
1 polymer ?
#
loop_
_entity_poly.entity_id
_entity_poly.type
_entity_poly.pdbx_seq_one_letter_code
_entity_poly.pdbx_strand_id
1 'polypeptide(L)'
;MLSTFIIALREGLEASLIVGILVAYILKSDRRHLLLPLWSGVAAAVVGSIGLGFILSRTSEELTERAEEIFVGTTSFLAVALVTWMVFWMKRTARTLKADLHGKVDSALRTGPLALAGAAFFAVIREGLETALFVYSNFKTVSHTRSSTLGLILGFSVAISLGYLIFKSAIKLDLGKFFRFTGVALVVVAAGVLSYGVHEFQELGWLPGGESYAWDVSSLIPSDSLLGATLGGLVGFDNSTSWLQLGIWAIYLTTVLRAYLSKPRTPALTPA
;
A
#
# COMPACT_ATOMS: atom_id res chain seq x y z
N MET A 1 -8.13 -7.74 -8.73
CA MET A 1 -7.12 -7.42 -9.77
C MET A 1 -6.71 -5.96 -9.78
N LEU A 2 -7.63 -5.00 -10.01
CA LEU A 2 -7.24 -3.58 -10.17
C LEU A 2 -6.72 -2.96 -8.86
N SER A 3 -7.29 -3.27 -7.70
CA SER A 3 -6.78 -2.82 -6.39
C SER A 3 -5.36 -3.29 -6.12
N THR A 4 -5.11 -4.60 -6.29
CA THR A 4 -3.77 -5.17 -6.11
C THR A 4 -2.76 -4.64 -7.13
N PHE A 5 -3.21 -4.35 -8.37
CA PHE A 5 -2.39 -3.66 -9.37
C PHE A 5 -2.01 -2.25 -8.91
N ILE A 6 -2.97 -1.44 -8.42
CA ILE A 6 -2.72 -0.07 -7.98
C ILE A 6 -1.76 -0.06 -6.77
N ILE A 7 -1.97 -0.97 -5.81
CA ILE A 7 -1.09 -1.14 -4.65
C ILE A 7 0.33 -1.47 -5.12
N ALA A 8 0.50 -2.53 -5.90
CA ALA A 8 1.81 -2.98 -6.37
C ALA A 8 2.50 -1.97 -7.30
N LEU A 9 1.74 -1.27 -8.14
CA LEU A 9 2.26 -0.20 -8.98
C LEU A 9 2.83 0.94 -8.14
N ARG A 10 2.11 1.34 -7.10
CA ARG A 10 2.51 2.46 -6.27
C ARG A 10 3.71 2.10 -5.40
N GLU A 11 3.60 1.04 -4.59
CA GLU A 11 4.68 0.64 -3.68
C GLU A 11 5.93 0.19 -4.46
N GLY A 12 5.72 -0.53 -5.55
CA GLY A 12 6.80 -0.92 -6.46
C GLY A 12 7.51 0.26 -7.11
N LEU A 13 6.76 1.33 -7.48
CA LEU A 13 7.37 2.54 -8.02
C LEU A 13 8.14 3.31 -6.93
N GLU A 14 7.62 3.41 -5.70
CA GLU A 14 8.34 4.01 -4.57
C GLU A 14 9.66 3.27 -4.30
N ALA A 15 9.62 1.95 -4.17
CA ALA A 15 10.82 1.13 -4.02
C ALA A 15 11.79 1.30 -5.19
N SER A 16 11.29 1.29 -6.44
CA SER A 16 12.11 1.46 -7.64
C SER A 16 12.78 2.83 -7.71
N LEU A 17 12.10 3.89 -7.30
CA LEU A 17 12.65 5.23 -7.21
C LEU A 17 13.74 5.33 -6.13
N ILE A 18 13.51 4.76 -4.96
CA ILE A 18 14.49 4.71 -3.88
C ILE A 18 15.76 4.01 -4.37
N VAL A 19 15.62 2.78 -4.88
CA VAL A 19 16.75 1.99 -5.39
C VAL A 19 17.44 2.71 -6.57
N GLY A 20 16.67 3.29 -7.49
CA GLY A 20 17.19 4.04 -8.63
C GLY A 20 18.03 5.25 -8.21
N ILE A 21 17.58 6.02 -7.20
CA ILE A 21 18.34 7.17 -6.67
C ILE A 21 19.63 6.70 -6.00
N LEU A 22 19.59 5.60 -5.22
CA LEU A 22 20.75 5.02 -4.56
C LEU A 22 21.79 4.53 -5.58
N VAL A 23 21.34 3.79 -6.61
CA VAL A 23 22.19 3.30 -7.70
C VAL A 23 22.81 4.48 -8.48
N ALA A 24 22.00 5.46 -8.85
CA ALA A 24 22.49 6.64 -9.59
C ALA A 24 23.56 7.39 -8.81
N TYR A 25 23.36 7.54 -7.50
CA TYR A 25 24.31 8.20 -6.63
C TYR A 25 25.65 7.44 -6.52
N ILE A 26 25.61 6.11 -6.35
CA ILE A 26 26.81 5.25 -6.30
C ILE A 26 27.58 5.31 -7.62
N LEU A 27 26.87 5.23 -8.74
CA LEU A 27 27.49 5.29 -10.08
C LEU A 27 28.12 6.68 -10.32
N LYS A 28 27.46 7.76 -9.92
CA LYS A 28 27.99 9.13 -10.05
C LYS A 28 29.21 9.39 -9.16
N SER A 29 29.32 8.68 -8.04
CA SER A 29 30.46 8.77 -7.11
C SER A 29 31.61 7.83 -7.49
N ASP A 30 31.52 7.13 -8.61
CA ASP A 30 32.48 6.10 -9.12
C ASP A 30 32.82 4.99 -8.10
N ARG A 31 31.88 4.68 -7.20
CA ARG A 31 32.04 3.64 -6.14
C ARG A 31 31.30 2.36 -6.48
N ARG A 32 31.47 1.84 -7.68
CA ARG A 32 30.74 0.66 -8.20
C ARG A 32 30.80 -0.58 -7.31
N HIS A 33 31.87 -0.77 -6.53
CA HIS A 33 32.00 -1.86 -5.56
C HIS A 33 30.92 -1.87 -4.48
N LEU A 34 30.23 -0.72 -4.24
CA LEU A 34 29.14 -0.58 -3.29
C LEU A 34 27.77 -1.04 -3.84
N LEU A 35 27.68 -1.35 -5.14
CA LEU A 35 26.45 -1.89 -5.72
C LEU A 35 26.09 -3.27 -5.13
N LEU A 36 27.08 -4.12 -4.85
CA LEU A 36 26.84 -5.44 -4.27
C LEU A 36 26.21 -5.34 -2.87
N PRO A 37 26.78 -4.57 -1.89
CA PRO A 37 26.12 -4.32 -0.61
C PRO A 37 24.71 -3.73 -0.75
N LEU A 38 24.50 -2.77 -1.64
CA LEU A 38 23.18 -2.19 -1.90
C LEU A 38 22.18 -3.28 -2.32
N TRP A 39 22.52 -4.07 -3.34
CA TRP A 39 21.62 -5.11 -3.84
C TRP A 39 21.40 -6.24 -2.84
N SER A 40 22.37 -6.55 -1.96
CA SER A 40 22.17 -7.50 -0.87
C SER A 40 21.13 -7.00 0.14
N GLY A 41 21.15 -5.69 0.48
CA GLY A 41 20.13 -5.08 1.33
C GLY A 41 18.74 -5.10 0.69
N VAL A 42 18.65 -4.77 -0.59
CA VAL A 42 17.39 -4.84 -1.36
C VAL A 42 16.85 -6.28 -1.41
N ALA A 43 17.71 -7.25 -1.73
CA ALA A 43 17.31 -8.66 -1.79
C ALA A 43 16.82 -9.17 -0.43
N ALA A 44 17.51 -8.84 0.65
CA ALA A 44 17.09 -9.19 2.01
C ALA A 44 15.73 -8.58 2.36
N ALA A 45 15.47 -7.33 1.96
CA ALA A 45 14.18 -6.67 2.15
C ALA A 45 13.05 -7.37 1.38
N VAL A 46 13.29 -7.71 0.11
CA VAL A 46 12.30 -8.43 -0.73
C VAL A 46 11.97 -9.80 -0.12
N VAL A 47 12.99 -10.56 0.29
CA VAL A 47 12.79 -11.87 0.94
C VAL A 47 12.03 -11.72 2.25
N GLY A 48 12.37 -10.73 3.08
CA GLY A 48 11.66 -10.45 4.32
C GLY A 48 10.19 -10.08 4.10
N SER A 49 9.89 -9.29 3.07
CA SER A 49 8.52 -8.90 2.71
C SER A 49 7.68 -10.07 2.23
N ILE A 50 8.25 -10.92 1.37
CA ILE A 50 7.60 -12.17 0.91
C ILE A 50 7.39 -13.11 2.10
N GLY A 51 8.39 -13.23 2.98
CA GLY A 51 8.30 -14.03 4.21
C GLY A 51 7.15 -13.57 5.11
N LEU A 52 6.99 -12.26 5.31
CA LEU A 52 5.85 -11.73 6.07
C LEU A 52 4.51 -12.07 5.42
N GLY A 53 4.38 -11.86 4.11
CA GLY A 53 3.15 -12.21 3.39
C GLY A 53 2.80 -13.70 3.52
N PHE A 54 3.81 -14.57 3.44
CA PHE A 54 3.64 -16.01 3.66
C PHE A 54 3.21 -16.34 5.11
N ILE A 55 3.85 -15.72 6.10
CA ILE A 55 3.48 -15.90 7.51
C ILE A 55 2.04 -15.48 7.75
N LEU A 56 1.64 -14.30 7.27
CA LEU A 56 0.26 -13.81 7.41
C LEU A 56 -0.76 -14.77 6.80
N SER A 57 -0.47 -15.30 5.60
CA SER A 57 -1.35 -16.27 4.92
C SER A 57 -1.45 -17.57 5.71
N ARG A 58 -0.31 -18.13 6.13
CA ARG A 58 -0.28 -19.40 6.90
C ARG A 58 -0.95 -19.28 8.26
N THR A 59 -0.67 -18.18 8.96
CA THR A 59 -1.30 -17.94 10.28
C THR A 59 -2.82 -17.90 10.15
N SER A 60 -3.34 -17.26 9.12
CA SER A 60 -4.79 -17.19 8.89
C SER A 60 -5.41 -18.56 8.55
N GLU A 61 -4.72 -19.42 7.80
CA GLU A 61 -5.20 -20.76 7.42
C GLU A 61 -5.27 -21.73 8.62
N GLU A 62 -4.44 -21.53 9.65
CA GLU A 62 -4.35 -22.39 10.82
C GLU A 62 -5.27 -21.97 11.97
N LEU A 63 -5.92 -20.81 11.88
CA LEU A 63 -6.80 -20.28 12.91
C LEU A 63 -8.18 -20.95 12.88
N THR A 64 -8.82 -21.01 14.05
CA THR A 64 -10.26 -21.30 14.13
C THR A 64 -11.04 -20.14 13.52
N GLU A 65 -12.25 -20.40 13.01
CA GLU A 65 -13.12 -19.41 12.36
C GLU A 65 -13.20 -18.10 13.15
N ARG A 66 -13.51 -18.16 14.44
CA ARG A 66 -13.54 -16.98 15.32
C ARG A 66 -12.20 -16.27 15.47
N ALA A 67 -11.08 -16.99 15.51
CA ALA A 67 -9.77 -16.39 15.62
C ALA A 67 -9.32 -15.79 14.27
N GLU A 68 -9.76 -16.37 13.15
CA GLU A 68 -9.55 -15.81 11.81
C GLU A 68 -10.28 -14.47 11.66
N GLU A 69 -11.54 -14.36 12.04
CA GLU A 69 -12.32 -13.13 12.02
C GLU A 69 -11.64 -12.01 12.84
N ILE A 70 -11.17 -12.32 14.07
CA ILE A 70 -10.42 -11.37 14.90
C ILE A 70 -9.12 -10.94 14.19
N PHE A 71 -8.38 -11.89 13.64
CA PHE A 71 -7.10 -11.62 12.98
C PHE A 71 -7.28 -10.80 11.72
N VAL A 72 -8.25 -11.16 10.86
CA VAL A 72 -8.55 -10.45 9.62
C VAL A 72 -9.12 -9.06 9.90
N GLY A 73 -10.06 -8.94 10.82
CA GLY A 73 -10.60 -7.65 11.24
C GLY A 73 -9.51 -6.72 11.77
N THR A 74 -8.68 -7.20 12.71
CA THR A 74 -7.59 -6.40 13.31
C THR A 74 -6.55 -5.99 12.27
N THR A 75 -6.11 -6.90 11.40
CA THR A 75 -5.14 -6.60 10.34
C THR A 75 -5.68 -5.63 9.31
N SER A 76 -6.99 -5.67 9.01
CA SER A 76 -7.67 -4.72 8.13
C SER A 76 -7.65 -3.30 8.72
N PHE A 77 -7.99 -3.12 10.00
CA PHE A 77 -7.88 -1.82 10.66
C PHE A 77 -6.45 -1.30 10.70
N LEU A 78 -5.47 -2.16 11.00
CA LEU A 78 -4.05 -1.80 10.97
C LEU A 78 -3.60 -1.35 9.59
N ALA A 79 -3.97 -2.10 8.55
CA ALA A 79 -3.65 -1.77 7.16
C ALA A 79 -4.23 -0.40 6.76
N VAL A 80 -5.50 -0.14 7.09
CA VAL A 80 -6.16 1.15 6.82
C VAL A 80 -5.46 2.30 7.55
N ALA A 81 -5.08 2.12 8.81
CA ALA A 81 -4.36 3.13 9.59
C ALA A 81 -2.99 3.45 8.95
N LEU A 82 -2.23 2.41 8.58
CA LEU A 82 -0.91 2.55 7.95
C LEU A 82 -1.02 3.25 6.58
N VAL A 83 -1.96 2.83 5.73
CA VAL A 83 -2.17 3.45 4.41
C VAL A 83 -2.60 4.90 4.54
N THR A 84 -3.53 5.18 5.46
CA THR A 84 -3.97 6.56 5.70
C THR A 84 -2.79 7.43 6.12
N TRP A 85 -2.00 6.99 7.10
CA TRP A 85 -0.81 7.70 7.54
C TRP A 85 0.20 7.90 6.39
N MET A 86 0.47 6.84 5.63
CA MET A 86 1.40 6.83 4.52
C MET A 86 0.99 7.81 3.40
N VAL A 87 -0.28 7.82 3.00
CA VAL A 87 -0.80 8.71 1.96
C VAL A 87 -0.61 10.19 2.36
N PHE A 88 -0.85 10.55 3.63
CA PHE A 88 -0.61 11.91 4.12
C PHE A 88 0.87 12.23 4.26
N TRP A 89 1.68 11.29 4.73
CA TRP A 89 3.13 11.45 4.84
C TRP A 89 3.75 11.69 3.46
N MET A 90 3.37 10.87 2.47
CA MET A 90 3.88 10.99 1.10
C MET A 90 3.50 12.31 0.44
N LYS A 91 2.27 12.79 0.67
CA LYS A 91 1.84 14.13 0.21
C LYS A 91 2.79 15.24 0.68
N ARG A 92 3.38 15.10 1.87
CA ARG A 92 4.31 16.07 2.45
C ARG A 92 5.74 15.87 1.95
N THR A 93 6.17 14.62 1.86
CA THR A 93 7.59 14.24 1.65
C THR A 93 7.96 14.06 0.17
N ALA A 94 7.00 13.89 -0.74
CA ALA A 94 7.28 13.63 -2.16
C ALA A 94 8.23 14.66 -2.81
N ARG A 95 8.24 15.92 -2.33
CA ARG A 95 9.10 16.98 -2.85
C ARG A 95 10.54 16.93 -2.31
N THR A 96 10.75 16.45 -1.09
CA THR A 96 12.05 16.40 -0.39
C THR A 96 12.71 15.03 -0.46
N LEU A 97 11.98 14.00 -0.90
CA LEU A 97 12.40 12.60 -0.92
C LEU A 97 13.81 12.41 -1.52
N LYS A 98 14.09 13.07 -2.64
CA LYS A 98 15.40 12.99 -3.31
C LYS A 98 16.53 13.56 -2.43
N ALA A 99 16.31 14.69 -1.78
CA ALA A 99 17.31 15.32 -0.92
C ALA A 99 17.55 14.49 0.36
N ASP A 100 16.48 13.98 0.96
CA ASP A 100 16.55 13.16 2.17
C ASP A 100 17.28 11.83 1.90
N LEU A 101 17.03 11.19 0.75
CA LEU A 101 17.76 9.99 0.34
C LEU A 101 19.24 10.26 0.09
N HIS A 102 19.62 11.38 -0.57
CA HIS A 102 21.02 11.74 -0.76
C HIS A 102 21.74 11.91 0.58
N GLY A 103 21.14 12.61 1.55
CA GLY A 103 21.72 12.77 2.89
C GLY A 103 21.93 11.44 3.63
N LYS A 104 20.97 10.50 3.54
CA LYS A 104 21.11 9.15 4.12
C LYS A 104 22.23 8.35 3.46
N VAL A 105 22.38 8.45 2.14
CA VAL A 105 23.47 7.77 1.41
C VAL A 105 24.82 8.35 1.78
N ASP A 106 24.95 9.68 1.85
CA ASP A 106 26.21 10.33 2.24
C ASP A 106 26.68 9.89 3.62
N SER A 107 25.77 9.79 4.58
CA SER A 107 26.10 9.26 5.92
C SER A 107 26.47 7.77 5.88
N ALA A 108 25.72 6.94 5.12
CA ALA A 108 26.00 5.53 4.99
C ALA A 108 27.34 5.26 4.26
N LEU A 109 27.69 6.07 3.27
CA LEU A 109 28.98 5.97 2.57
C LEU A 109 30.19 6.31 3.46
N ARG A 110 30.00 7.16 4.47
CA ARG A 110 31.03 7.45 5.49
C ARG A 110 31.20 6.30 6.50
N THR A 111 30.12 5.58 6.77
CA THR A 111 30.10 4.50 7.77
C THR A 111 30.57 3.16 7.21
N GLY A 112 30.40 2.91 5.90
CA GLY A 112 30.89 1.73 5.20
C GLY A 112 29.82 0.90 4.47
N PRO A 113 30.24 -0.20 3.81
CA PRO A 113 29.35 -1.00 2.93
C PRO A 113 28.14 -1.61 3.65
N LEU A 114 28.32 -2.03 4.93
CA LEU A 114 27.25 -2.63 5.73
C LEU A 114 26.15 -1.60 6.07
N ALA A 115 26.55 -0.36 6.37
CA ALA A 115 25.60 0.72 6.62
C ALA A 115 24.76 1.06 5.37
N LEU A 116 25.37 0.96 4.18
CA LEU A 116 24.67 1.14 2.92
C LEU A 116 23.67 0.00 2.66
N ALA A 117 24.07 -1.25 2.90
CA ALA A 117 23.17 -2.40 2.80
C ALA A 117 21.99 -2.25 3.79
N GLY A 118 22.26 -1.84 5.02
CA GLY A 118 21.23 -1.56 6.02
C GLY A 118 20.29 -0.42 5.60
N ALA A 119 20.82 0.69 5.08
CA ALA A 119 20.02 1.80 4.61
C ALA A 119 19.10 1.38 3.43
N ALA A 120 19.63 0.61 2.48
CA ALA A 120 18.84 0.04 1.39
C ALA A 120 17.78 -0.94 1.88
N PHE A 121 18.14 -1.82 2.83
CA PHE A 121 17.21 -2.75 3.46
C PHE A 121 16.06 -2.01 4.13
N PHE A 122 16.33 -1.08 5.04
CA PHE A 122 15.27 -0.36 5.77
C PHE A 122 14.40 0.52 4.87
N ALA A 123 14.97 1.05 3.80
CA ALA A 123 14.20 1.83 2.84
C ALA A 123 13.23 0.97 2.03
N VAL A 124 13.64 -0.24 1.60
CA VAL A 124 12.83 -1.12 0.77
C VAL A 124 11.91 -2.02 1.60
N ILE A 125 12.36 -2.51 2.78
CA ILE A 125 11.53 -3.37 3.63
C ILE A 125 10.26 -2.66 4.08
N ARG A 126 10.33 -1.36 4.31
CA ARG A 126 9.17 -0.57 4.67
C ARG A 126 8.07 -0.67 3.62
N GLU A 127 8.39 -0.42 2.34
CA GLU A 127 7.44 -0.51 1.24
C GLU A 127 6.93 -1.95 1.06
N GLY A 128 7.83 -2.91 1.28
CA GLY A 128 7.48 -4.33 1.23
C GLY A 128 6.54 -4.79 2.35
N LEU A 129 6.70 -4.29 3.57
CA LEU A 129 5.80 -4.56 4.69
C LEU A 129 4.41 -3.94 4.47
N GLU A 130 4.38 -2.68 4.01
CA GLU A 130 3.14 -1.99 3.65
C GLU A 130 2.41 -2.78 2.55
N THR A 131 3.13 -3.21 1.51
CA THR A 131 2.59 -4.06 0.44
C THR A 131 2.03 -5.38 0.98
N ALA A 132 2.79 -6.10 1.81
CA ALA A 132 2.38 -7.41 2.33
C ALA A 132 1.09 -7.31 3.15
N LEU A 133 1.00 -6.35 4.06
CA LEU A 133 -0.19 -6.12 4.88
C LEU A 133 -1.41 -5.72 4.04
N PHE A 134 -1.20 -4.78 3.11
CA PHE A 134 -2.30 -4.26 2.30
C PHE A 134 -2.83 -5.27 1.30
N VAL A 135 -1.92 -6.02 0.69
CA VAL A 135 -2.24 -7.11 -0.23
C VAL A 135 -2.96 -8.23 0.52
N TYR A 136 -2.48 -8.62 1.71
CA TYR A 136 -3.13 -9.63 2.54
C TYR A 136 -4.57 -9.22 2.87
N SER A 137 -4.78 -8.02 3.40
CA SER A 137 -6.13 -7.52 3.73
C SER A 137 -7.03 -7.43 2.49
N ASN A 138 -6.49 -7.01 1.35
CA ASN A 138 -7.24 -6.94 0.09
C ASN A 138 -7.57 -8.33 -0.49
N PHE A 139 -6.71 -9.33 -0.31
CA PHE A 139 -7.00 -10.71 -0.74
C PHE A 139 -8.16 -11.33 0.04
N LYS A 140 -8.32 -11.02 1.31
CA LYS A 140 -9.44 -11.48 2.12
C LYS A 140 -10.78 -10.84 1.69
N THR A 141 -10.72 -9.58 1.24
CA THR A 141 -11.90 -8.86 0.73
C THR A 141 -12.36 -9.34 -0.66
N VAL A 142 -11.49 -10.01 -1.45
CA VAL A 142 -11.77 -10.37 -2.85
C VAL A 142 -11.79 -11.87 -3.03
N SER A 143 -12.91 -12.42 -3.49
CA SER A 143 -13.15 -13.85 -3.70
C SER A 143 -12.22 -14.54 -4.72
N HIS A 144 -11.48 -13.81 -5.55
CA HIS A 144 -10.67 -14.35 -6.64
C HIS A 144 -9.16 -14.15 -6.46
N THR A 145 -8.50 -15.07 -5.80
CA THR A 145 -7.04 -15.11 -5.58
C THR A 145 -6.22 -15.00 -6.88
N ARG A 146 -6.62 -15.70 -7.95
CA ARG A 146 -5.89 -15.68 -9.24
C ARG A 146 -5.85 -14.30 -9.88
N SER A 147 -6.96 -13.58 -9.90
CA SER A 147 -7.03 -12.25 -10.50
C SER A 147 -6.24 -11.22 -9.68
N SER A 148 -6.20 -11.37 -8.37
CA SER A 148 -5.42 -10.52 -7.47
C SER A 148 -3.92 -10.74 -7.62
N THR A 149 -3.47 -12.00 -7.78
CA THR A 149 -2.06 -12.33 -8.07
C THR A 149 -1.60 -11.76 -9.41
N LEU A 150 -2.42 -11.85 -10.46
CA LEU A 150 -2.12 -11.21 -11.74
C LEU A 150 -1.99 -9.70 -11.62
N GLY A 151 -2.86 -9.06 -10.83
CA GLY A 151 -2.77 -7.63 -10.53
C GLY A 151 -1.43 -7.25 -9.90
N LEU A 152 -0.95 -8.03 -8.91
CA LEU A 152 0.35 -7.84 -8.27
C LEU A 152 1.50 -7.93 -9.27
N ILE A 153 1.55 -9.01 -10.06
CA ILE A 153 2.63 -9.25 -11.03
C ILE A 153 2.67 -8.11 -12.05
N LEU A 154 1.53 -7.72 -12.61
CA LEU A 154 1.43 -6.63 -13.57
C LEU A 154 1.82 -5.29 -12.94
N GLY A 155 1.34 -5.00 -11.72
CA GLY A 155 1.64 -3.77 -11.00
C GLY A 155 3.14 -3.60 -10.75
N PHE A 156 3.80 -4.63 -10.19
CA PHE A 156 5.26 -4.60 -9.98
C PHE A 156 6.04 -4.54 -11.31
N SER A 157 5.61 -5.27 -12.34
CA SER A 157 6.28 -5.24 -13.65
C SER A 157 6.25 -3.84 -14.27
N VAL A 158 5.09 -3.18 -14.21
CA VAL A 158 4.95 -1.80 -14.69
C VAL A 158 5.75 -0.83 -13.81
N ALA A 159 5.73 -0.99 -12.49
CA ALA A 159 6.49 -0.16 -11.55
C ALA A 159 8.00 -0.24 -11.80
N ILE A 160 8.54 -1.44 -11.95
CA ILE A 160 9.98 -1.66 -12.25
C ILE A 160 10.33 -1.04 -13.61
N SER A 161 9.49 -1.25 -14.62
CA SER A 161 9.70 -0.68 -15.96
C SER A 161 9.70 0.84 -15.93
N LEU A 162 8.73 1.46 -15.25
CA LEU A 162 8.67 2.92 -15.09
C LEU A 162 9.87 3.44 -14.28
N GLY A 163 10.24 2.79 -13.18
CA GLY A 163 11.41 3.15 -12.38
C GLY A 163 12.69 3.12 -13.21
N TYR A 164 12.89 2.10 -14.03
CA TYR A 164 14.02 1.99 -14.94
C TYR A 164 14.04 3.09 -16.02
N LEU A 165 12.88 3.39 -16.62
CA LEU A 165 12.76 4.46 -17.61
C LEU A 165 13.02 5.84 -17.01
N ILE A 166 12.55 6.08 -15.78
CA ILE A 166 12.84 7.31 -15.02
C ILE A 166 14.34 7.40 -14.71
N PHE A 167 14.95 6.30 -14.25
CA PHE A 167 16.40 6.21 -13.99
C PHE A 167 17.22 6.56 -15.24
N LYS A 168 16.84 6.04 -16.40
CA LYS A 168 17.48 6.38 -17.70
C LYS A 168 17.13 7.77 -18.23
N SER A 169 16.34 8.56 -17.50
CA SER A 169 15.82 9.86 -17.95
C SER A 169 15.04 9.81 -19.27
N ALA A 170 14.54 8.62 -19.65
CA ALA A 170 13.73 8.42 -20.85
C ALA A 170 12.33 9.01 -20.71
N ILE A 171 11.81 9.07 -19.47
CA ILE A 171 10.49 9.63 -19.13
C ILE A 171 10.63 10.63 -17.99
N LYS A 172 9.98 11.78 -18.11
CA LYS A 172 9.81 12.76 -17.02
C LYS A 172 8.41 12.56 -16.43
N LEU A 173 8.31 11.72 -15.42
CA LEU A 173 7.04 11.53 -14.67
C LEU A 173 6.90 12.65 -13.62
N ASP A 174 5.73 13.28 -13.62
CA ASP A 174 5.36 14.17 -12.51
C ASP A 174 4.94 13.32 -11.30
N LEU A 175 5.91 13.00 -10.45
CA LEU A 175 5.72 12.17 -9.27
C LEU A 175 4.63 12.76 -8.35
N GLY A 176 4.53 14.08 -8.26
CA GLY A 176 3.51 14.72 -7.43
C GLY A 176 2.09 14.44 -7.92
N LYS A 177 1.87 14.47 -9.24
CA LYS A 177 0.57 14.11 -9.83
C LYS A 177 0.31 12.62 -9.72
N PHE A 178 1.32 11.79 -9.99
CA PHE A 178 1.21 10.34 -9.88
C PHE A 178 0.79 9.92 -8.47
N PHE A 179 1.52 10.35 -7.44
CA PHE A 179 1.20 9.99 -6.06
C PHE A 179 -0.11 10.61 -5.58
N ARG A 180 -0.51 11.76 -6.12
CA ARG A 180 -1.82 12.32 -5.81
C ARG A 180 -2.95 11.46 -6.36
N PHE A 181 -2.84 10.99 -7.61
CA PHE A 181 -3.85 10.15 -8.23
C PHE A 181 -3.93 8.77 -7.59
N THR A 182 -2.78 8.09 -7.44
CA THR A 182 -2.72 6.77 -6.79
C THR A 182 -3.11 6.83 -5.32
N GLY A 183 -2.80 7.93 -4.62
CA GLY A 183 -3.21 8.16 -3.26
C GLY A 183 -4.73 8.26 -3.09
N VAL A 184 -5.44 8.93 -4.03
CA VAL A 184 -6.91 8.93 -4.05
C VAL A 184 -7.44 7.51 -4.25
N ALA A 185 -6.89 6.77 -5.21
CA ALA A 185 -7.30 5.39 -5.46
C ALA A 185 -7.08 4.49 -4.23
N LEU A 186 -5.94 4.64 -3.54
CA LEU A 186 -5.68 3.89 -2.31
C LEU A 186 -6.61 4.24 -1.16
N VAL A 187 -7.02 5.50 -1.01
CA VAL A 187 -8.01 5.89 0.00
C VAL A 187 -9.35 5.21 -0.27
N VAL A 188 -9.74 5.07 -1.56
CA VAL A 188 -10.96 4.34 -1.92
C VAL A 188 -10.84 2.86 -1.59
N VAL A 189 -9.72 2.21 -1.95
CA VAL A 189 -9.47 0.80 -1.60
C VAL A 189 -9.43 0.61 -0.08
N ALA A 190 -8.78 1.51 0.66
CA ALA A 190 -8.71 1.46 2.12
C ALA A 190 -10.10 1.60 2.78
N ALA A 191 -11.00 2.39 2.20
CA ALA A 191 -12.39 2.47 2.66
C ALA A 191 -13.09 1.10 2.55
N GLY A 192 -12.84 0.35 1.47
CA GLY A 192 -13.36 -1.00 1.29
C GLY A 192 -12.79 -1.99 2.29
N VAL A 193 -11.46 -1.96 2.52
CA VAL A 193 -10.81 -2.80 3.54
C VAL A 193 -11.33 -2.47 4.94
N LEU A 194 -11.61 -1.21 5.22
CA LEU A 194 -12.22 -0.79 6.49
C LEU A 194 -13.63 -1.35 6.66
N SER A 195 -14.45 -1.27 5.62
CA SER A 195 -15.80 -1.84 5.61
C SER A 195 -15.77 -3.35 5.86
N TYR A 196 -14.84 -4.05 5.23
CA TYR A 196 -14.63 -5.48 5.43
C TYR A 196 -14.19 -5.81 6.86
N GLY A 197 -13.27 -5.05 7.45
CA GLY A 197 -12.87 -5.22 8.84
C GLY A 197 -14.03 -4.99 9.84
N VAL A 198 -14.99 -4.09 9.50
CA VAL A 198 -16.23 -3.92 10.28
C VAL A 198 -17.13 -5.13 10.15
N HIS A 199 -17.24 -5.71 8.95
CA HIS A 199 -17.98 -6.95 8.70
C HIS A 199 -17.49 -8.09 9.59
N GLU A 200 -16.18 -8.36 9.62
CA GLU A 200 -15.57 -9.40 10.46
C GLU A 200 -15.95 -9.22 11.95
N PHE A 201 -15.95 -7.97 12.45
CA PHE A 201 -16.33 -7.70 13.83
C PHE A 201 -17.84 -7.78 14.08
N GLN A 202 -18.67 -7.64 13.03
CA GLN A 202 -20.10 -7.91 13.11
C GLN A 202 -20.40 -9.42 13.15
N GLU A 203 -19.66 -10.23 12.40
CA GLU A 203 -19.73 -11.71 12.46
C GLU A 203 -19.39 -12.23 13.87
N LEU A 204 -18.39 -11.63 14.52
CA LEU A 204 -18.03 -11.91 15.92
C LEU A 204 -19.11 -11.48 16.94
N GLY A 205 -20.11 -10.71 16.53
CA GLY A 205 -21.08 -10.10 17.42
C GLY A 205 -20.53 -8.96 18.28
N TRP A 206 -19.32 -8.45 17.99
CA TRP A 206 -18.71 -7.33 18.72
C TRP A 206 -19.27 -5.98 18.28
N LEU A 207 -19.74 -5.89 17.04
CA LEU A 207 -20.39 -4.70 16.49
C LEU A 207 -21.86 -4.99 16.17
N PRO A 208 -22.78 -4.05 16.42
CA PRO A 208 -24.19 -4.23 16.14
C PRO A 208 -24.50 -4.15 14.64
N GLY A 209 -25.65 -4.67 14.23
CA GLY A 209 -26.23 -4.45 12.91
C GLY A 209 -25.78 -5.43 11.83
N GLY A 210 -25.19 -6.57 12.18
CA GLY A 210 -24.79 -7.61 11.19
C GLY A 210 -25.96 -8.11 10.34
N GLU A 211 -27.18 -8.19 10.89
CA GLU A 211 -28.38 -8.59 10.17
C GLU A 211 -29.17 -7.41 9.55
N SER A 212 -28.70 -6.19 9.71
CA SER A 212 -29.37 -4.97 9.24
C SER A 212 -28.71 -4.47 7.94
N TYR A 213 -29.16 -4.97 6.82
CA TYR A 213 -28.58 -4.67 5.51
C TYR A 213 -29.09 -3.34 4.93
N ALA A 214 -28.17 -2.54 4.38
CA ALA A 214 -28.50 -1.39 3.55
C ALA A 214 -28.95 -1.83 2.15
N TRP A 215 -28.35 -2.92 1.65
CA TRP A 215 -28.76 -3.65 0.47
C TRP A 215 -28.32 -5.10 0.58
N ASP A 216 -29.07 -5.98 -0.06
CA ASP A 216 -28.69 -7.34 -0.39
C ASP A 216 -29.00 -7.56 -1.88
N VAL A 217 -27.95 -7.61 -2.67
CA VAL A 217 -27.99 -7.82 -4.12
C VAL A 217 -27.26 -9.11 -4.53
N SER A 218 -27.08 -10.04 -3.59
CA SER A 218 -26.37 -11.31 -3.78
C SER A 218 -26.97 -12.14 -4.92
N SER A 219 -28.28 -12.03 -5.15
CA SER A 219 -28.98 -12.68 -6.26
C SER A 219 -28.73 -12.03 -7.63
N LEU A 220 -28.37 -10.74 -7.67
CA LEU A 220 -28.15 -9.97 -8.92
C LEU A 220 -26.69 -9.89 -9.30
N ILE A 221 -25.82 -9.71 -8.30
CA ILE A 221 -24.38 -9.57 -8.47
C ILE A 221 -23.70 -10.57 -7.50
N PRO A 222 -23.52 -11.83 -7.90
CA PRO A 222 -22.78 -12.79 -7.09
C PRO A 222 -21.35 -12.28 -6.82
N SER A 223 -20.81 -12.54 -5.63
CA SER A 223 -19.45 -12.11 -5.24
C SER A 223 -18.36 -12.71 -6.13
N ASP A 224 -18.63 -13.88 -6.71
CA ASP A 224 -17.76 -14.58 -7.66
C ASP A 224 -17.89 -14.09 -9.11
N SER A 225 -18.84 -13.17 -9.40
CA SER A 225 -18.97 -12.56 -10.71
C SER A 225 -17.80 -11.59 -11.00
N LEU A 226 -17.46 -11.38 -12.28
CA LEU A 226 -16.43 -10.43 -12.68
C LEU A 226 -16.75 -9.01 -12.17
N LEU A 227 -18.01 -8.62 -12.18
CA LEU A 227 -18.47 -7.31 -11.66
C LEU A 227 -18.36 -7.25 -10.14
N GLY A 228 -18.86 -8.26 -9.41
CA GLY A 228 -18.76 -8.33 -7.94
C GLY A 228 -17.32 -8.29 -7.47
N ALA A 229 -16.45 -9.13 -8.03
CA ALA A 229 -15.02 -9.16 -7.71
C ALA A 229 -14.29 -7.84 -8.05
N THR A 230 -14.68 -7.15 -9.12
CA THR A 230 -14.06 -5.87 -9.50
C THR A 230 -14.51 -4.75 -8.58
N LEU A 231 -15.79 -4.65 -8.30
CA LEU A 231 -16.36 -3.65 -7.38
C LEU A 231 -15.91 -3.91 -5.94
N GLY A 232 -15.89 -5.16 -5.49
CA GLY A 232 -15.37 -5.55 -4.18
C GLY A 232 -13.93 -5.13 -4.00
N GLY A 233 -13.07 -5.43 -4.98
CA GLY A 233 -11.66 -5.06 -4.94
C GLY A 233 -11.38 -3.55 -5.04
N LEU A 234 -12.20 -2.76 -5.73
CA LEU A 234 -11.97 -1.33 -5.94
C LEU A 234 -12.57 -0.45 -4.85
N VAL A 235 -13.80 -0.71 -4.52
CA VAL A 235 -14.63 0.19 -3.69
C VAL A 235 -14.97 -0.47 -2.36
N GLY A 236 -14.64 -1.77 -2.22
CA GLY A 236 -15.07 -2.59 -1.08
C GLY A 236 -16.56 -2.87 -1.13
N PHE A 237 -17.11 -2.99 -2.33
CA PHE A 237 -18.51 -3.35 -2.51
C PHE A 237 -18.72 -4.80 -2.06
N ASP A 238 -19.65 -4.99 -1.14
CA ASP A 238 -20.16 -6.29 -0.74
C ASP A 238 -21.60 -6.44 -1.22
N ASN A 239 -21.97 -7.68 -1.58
CA ASN A 239 -23.33 -8.01 -2.02
C ASN A 239 -24.37 -7.74 -0.95
N SER A 240 -23.99 -7.94 0.31
CA SER A 240 -24.81 -7.70 1.50
C SER A 240 -24.05 -6.75 2.44
N THR A 241 -24.30 -5.46 2.31
CA THR A 241 -23.64 -4.42 3.11
C THR A 241 -24.56 -3.95 4.22
N SER A 242 -24.08 -3.96 5.47
CA SER A 242 -24.83 -3.42 6.60
C SER A 242 -24.84 -1.89 6.59
N TRP A 243 -25.84 -1.27 7.26
CA TRP A 243 -25.88 0.18 7.43
C TRP A 243 -24.66 0.74 8.17
N LEU A 244 -24.11 -0.02 9.12
CA LEU A 244 -22.90 0.37 9.84
C LEU A 244 -21.67 0.38 8.92
N GLN A 245 -21.48 -0.66 8.11
CA GLN A 245 -20.41 -0.74 7.11
C GLN A 245 -20.48 0.43 6.14
N LEU A 246 -21.66 0.69 5.56
CA LEU A 246 -21.88 1.80 4.64
C LEU A 246 -21.59 3.16 5.30
N GLY A 247 -22.04 3.35 6.53
CA GLY A 247 -21.81 4.59 7.29
C GLY A 247 -20.33 4.85 7.54
N ILE A 248 -19.60 3.84 8.02
CA ILE A 248 -18.16 3.93 8.31
C ILE A 248 -17.37 4.14 7.00
N TRP A 249 -17.70 3.41 5.94
CA TRP A 249 -17.12 3.59 4.61
C TRP A 249 -17.29 5.03 4.10
N ALA A 250 -18.51 5.56 4.14
CA ALA A 250 -18.81 6.91 3.66
C ALA A 250 -18.13 8.00 4.50
N ILE A 251 -18.14 7.87 5.83
CA ILE A 251 -17.46 8.80 6.74
C ILE A 251 -15.96 8.80 6.51
N TYR A 252 -15.34 7.62 6.45
CA TYR A 252 -13.90 7.50 6.18
C TYR A 252 -13.55 8.11 4.82
N LEU A 253 -14.23 7.70 3.75
CA LEU A 253 -13.96 8.16 2.40
C LEU A 253 -14.08 9.69 2.30
N THR A 254 -15.18 10.25 2.80
CA THR A 254 -15.43 11.70 2.71
C THR A 254 -14.44 12.51 3.55
N THR A 255 -14.15 12.09 4.78
CA THR A 255 -13.23 12.80 5.67
C THR A 255 -11.80 12.74 5.20
N VAL A 256 -11.32 11.55 4.82
CA VAL A 256 -9.94 11.34 4.38
C VAL A 256 -9.70 11.98 3.02
N LEU A 257 -10.62 11.85 2.05
CA LEU A 257 -10.48 12.51 0.75
C LEU A 257 -10.51 14.03 0.86
N ARG A 258 -11.41 14.60 1.66
CA ARG A 258 -11.43 16.06 1.91
C ARG A 258 -10.11 16.52 2.52
N ALA A 259 -9.60 15.84 3.54
CA ALA A 259 -8.32 16.16 4.15
C ALA A 259 -7.15 15.98 3.17
N TYR A 260 -7.17 14.92 2.37
CA TYR A 260 -6.11 14.65 1.39
C TYR A 260 -6.11 15.65 0.24
N LEU A 261 -7.27 16.03 -0.29
CA LEU A 261 -7.39 16.96 -1.41
C LEU A 261 -7.29 18.43 -0.99
N SER A 262 -7.46 18.74 0.31
CA SER A 262 -7.30 20.11 0.82
C SER A 262 -5.89 20.64 0.55
N LYS A 263 -5.80 21.92 0.16
CA LYS A 263 -4.53 22.63 0.00
C LYS A 263 -3.88 22.78 1.38
N PRO A 264 -2.54 22.66 1.51
CA PRO A 264 -1.85 23.01 2.74
C PRO A 264 -2.19 24.46 3.11
N ARG A 265 -2.65 24.69 4.32
CA ARG A 265 -2.77 26.06 4.85
C ARG A 265 -1.35 26.63 4.92
N THR A 266 -1.03 27.62 4.11
CA THR A 266 0.18 28.43 4.29
C THR A 266 0.03 29.12 5.64
N PRO A 267 0.98 28.97 6.59
CA PRO A 267 0.92 29.78 7.81
C PRO A 267 0.90 31.26 7.39
N ALA A 268 -0.06 32.03 7.87
CA ALA A 268 -0.05 33.47 7.71
C ALA A 268 1.25 33.96 8.37
N LEU A 269 2.13 34.59 7.58
CA LEU A 269 3.27 35.31 8.09
C LEU A 269 2.67 36.40 9.00
N THR A 270 2.82 36.27 10.30
CA THR A 270 2.54 37.35 11.25
C THR A 270 3.50 38.49 10.88
N PRO A 271 3.01 39.69 10.51
CA PRO A 271 3.89 40.82 10.31
C PRO A 271 4.55 41.17 11.65
N ALA A 272 5.88 41.33 11.62
CA ALA A 272 6.69 41.74 12.76
C ALA A 272 6.41 43.17 13.14
#